data_e5eba8212a2c787a57c0c5d837e6ad55
#
_entry.id   e5eba8212a2c787a57c0c5d837e6ad55
#
_cell.length_a   1.000
_cell.length_b   1.000
_cell.length_c   1.000
_cell.angle_alpha   90.00
_cell.angle_beta   90.00
_cell.angle_gamma   90.00
#
_symmetry.space_group_name_H-M   'P 1'
#
loop_
_entity.id
_entity.type
_entity.pdbx_description
1 polymer ?
#
loop_
_entity_poly.entity_id
_entity_poly.type
_entity_poly.pdbx_seq_one_letter_code
_entity_poly.pdbx_strand_id
1 'polypeptide(L)'
;MLHSLDPARPFQVANSHSWVASENNDKATEGVSPLIPDRAIFRKSVAALPVVTYQAGETVIAEGSRTGRLLILTKGVVAIVKKDTEIAQVAEPGAVFGELSVLLGKPHTAEVRALETSQFHVANAATLFSQDPIAVLYVAATLAHRLDAANHALIQLKSQLKAGQPNSVVAKTVSKIEGLLAVSGASLVYAGYPFDPFA
;
A
#
# COMPACT_ATOMS: atom_id res chain seq x y z
N MET A 1 -21.86 19.94 -41.73
CA MET A 1 -21.12 21.09 -41.17
C MET A 1 -20.16 20.53 -40.11
N LEU A 2 -18.92 20.38 -40.52
CA LEU A 2 -17.83 19.86 -39.69
C LEU A 2 -17.24 21.02 -38.89
N HIS A 3 -17.33 20.96 -37.54
CA HIS A 3 -16.65 21.92 -36.69
C HIS A 3 -15.19 21.48 -36.51
N SER A 4 -14.31 22.29 -37.09
CA SER A 4 -12.86 22.25 -36.99
C SER A 4 -12.44 22.43 -35.53
N LEU A 5 -11.66 21.46 -34.99
CA LEU A 5 -10.94 21.57 -33.72
C LEU A 5 -9.64 22.34 -33.99
N ASP A 6 -9.48 23.49 -33.34
CA ASP A 6 -8.28 24.32 -33.36
C ASP A 6 -7.20 23.70 -32.44
N PRO A 7 -6.00 23.34 -32.96
CA PRO A 7 -4.94 22.68 -32.17
C PRO A 7 -3.98 23.62 -31.43
N ALA A 8 -4.30 24.90 -31.25
CA ALA A 8 -3.34 25.91 -30.76
C ALA A 8 -3.74 26.60 -29.44
N ARG A 9 -4.34 25.91 -28.46
CA ARG A 9 -4.46 26.48 -27.11
C ARG A 9 -3.44 25.84 -26.18
N PRO A 10 -2.44 26.60 -25.68
CA PRO A 10 -1.57 26.11 -24.63
C PRO A 10 -2.37 25.91 -23.34
N PHE A 11 -2.13 24.78 -22.68
CA PHE A 11 -2.65 24.43 -21.35
C PHE A 11 -2.20 25.53 -20.37
N GLN A 12 -3.10 26.41 -19.98
CA GLN A 12 -2.84 27.32 -18.86
C GLN A 12 -2.89 26.54 -17.56
N VAL A 13 -1.71 26.38 -16.96
CA VAL A 13 -1.58 25.92 -15.58
C VAL A 13 -2.17 27.01 -14.70
N ALA A 14 -3.32 26.76 -14.11
CA ALA A 14 -3.94 27.68 -13.17
C ALA A 14 -2.99 27.89 -11.97
N ASN A 15 -2.68 29.14 -11.72
CA ASN A 15 -1.82 29.63 -10.66
C ASN A 15 -2.36 29.20 -9.29
N SER A 16 -1.56 28.44 -8.55
CA SER A 16 -1.84 27.93 -7.21
C SER A 16 -1.69 29.03 -6.15
N HIS A 17 -2.64 29.95 -6.06
CA HIS A 17 -2.76 30.85 -4.91
C HIS A 17 -4.23 31.09 -4.61
N SER A 18 -4.80 30.24 -3.78
CA SER A 18 -5.83 30.57 -2.77
C SER A 18 -6.49 29.28 -2.22
N TRP A 19 -5.76 28.53 -1.43
CA TRP A 19 -6.40 27.69 -0.40
C TRP A 19 -6.21 28.42 0.93
N VAL A 20 -6.98 29.49 1.11
CA VAL A 20 -7.21 30.08 2.42
C VAL A 20 -8.17 29.13 3.11
N ALA A 21 -7.73 28.58 4.25
CA ALA A 21 -8.58 27.82 5.15
C ALA A 21 -9.84 28.64 5.48
N SER A 22 -10.97 28.16 4.99
CA SER A 22 -12.28 28.59 5.48
C SER A 22 -12.59 27.69 6.68
N GLU A 23 -12.33 28.19 7.86
CA GLU A 23 -12.94 27.69 9.09
C GLU A 23 -14.46 27.80 8.95
N ASN A 24 -15.16 26.73 9.38
CA ASN A 24 -16.62 26.56 9.48
C ASN A 24 -17.31 25.91 8.27
N ASN A 25 -17.20 24.58 8.17
CA ASN A 25 -18.34 23.77 7.75
C ASN A 25 -18.30 22.33 8.33
N ASP A 26 -18.41 22.22 9.66
CA ASP A 26 -18.56 20.95 10.40
C ASP A 26 -19.99 20.37 10.33
N LYS A 27 -20.70 20.53 9.20
CA LYS A 27 -22.09 20.03 9.08
C LYS A 27 -22.45 19.42 7.73
N ALA A 28 -21.56 18.65 7.10
CA ALA A 28 -21.94 17.95 5.86
C ALA A 28 -21.24 16.60 5.65
N THR A 29 -20.94 15.87 6.72
CA THR A 29 -20.48 14.46 6.60
C THR A 29 -21.41 13.49 7.33
N GLU A 30 -22.71 13.75 7.36
CA GLU A 30 -23.68 12.74 7.74
C GLU A 30 -23.92 11.80 6.56
N GLY A 31 -23.43 10.55 6.67
CA GLY A 31 -24.07 9.42 6.02
C GLY A 31 -23.38 8.74 4.85
N VAL A 32 -22.13 9.03 4.50
CA VAL A 32 -21.40 8.17 3.55
C VAL A 32 -20.56 7.17 4.34
N SER A 33 -21.12 5.99 4.59
CA SER A 33 -20.31 4.85 5.03
C SER A 33 -19.17 4.68 4.02
N PRO A 34 -17.92 4.52 4.47
CA PRO A 34 -16.83 4.33 3.54
C PRO A 34 -17.14 3.13 2.62
N LEU A 35 -17.06 3.35 1.30
CA LEU A 35 -17.23 2.30 0.29
C LEU A 35 -16.16 1.21 0.40
N ILE A 36 -15.23 1.36 1.33
CA ILE A 36 -14.07 0.52 1.54
C ILE A 36 -14.42 -0.57 2.54
N PRO A 37 -14.31 -1.86 2.17
CA PRO A 37 -14.49 -2.94 3.12
C PRO A 37 -13.46 -2.82 4.24
N ASP A 38 -13.90 -2.96 5.48
CA ASP A 38 -12.97 -3.05 6.58
C ASP A 38 -12.14 -4.36 6.50
N ARG A 39 -11.09 -4.42 7.28
CA ARG A 39 -10.20 -5.58 7.32
C ARG A 39 -10.92 -6.87 7.72
N ALA A 40 -11.91 -6.80 8.61
CA ALA A 40 -12.66 -7.96 9.07
C ALA A 40 -13.54 -8.52 7.94
N ILE A 41 -14.18 -7.67 7.17
CA ILE A 41 -14.97 -8.05 5.99
C ILE A 41 -14.06 -8.72 4.95
N PHE A 42 -12.91 -8.13 4.63
CA PHE A 42 -11.93 -8.72 3.71
C PHE A 42 -11.42 -10.08 4.18
N ARG A 43 -11.00 -10.19 5.46
CA ARG A 43 -10.53 -11.47 6.01
C ARG A 43 -11.61 -12.56 5.95
N LYS A 44 -12.87 -12.19 6.12
CA LYS A 44 -14.00 -13.12 6.00
C LYS A 44 -14.21 -13.57 4.56
N SER A 45 -14.06 -12.67 3.57
CA SER A 45 -14.23 -13.03 2.15
C SER A 45 -13.15 -14.01 1.67
N VAL A 46 -11.92 -13.88 2.17
CA VAL A 46 -10.80 -14.76 1.77
C VAL A 46 -10.63 -16.00 2.67
N ALA A 47 -11.45 -16.17 3.69
CA ALA A 47 -11.27 -17.25 4.69
C ALA A 47 -11.38 -18.68 4.13
N ALA A 48 -12.06 -18.88 3.00
CA ALA A 48 -12.18 -20.17 2.33
C ALA A 48 -10.99 -20.51 1.40
N LEU A 49 -10.05 -19.57 1.19
CA LEU A 49 -8.90 -19.80 0.34
C LEU A 49 -7.92 -20.82 0.97
N PRO A 50 -7.19 -21.59 0.16
CA PRO A 50 -6.14 -22.48 0.64
C PRO A 50 -5.13 -21.77 1.54
N VAL A 51 -4.68 -22.45 2.59
CA VAL A 51 -3.65 -21.96 3.52
C VAL A 51 -2.33 -22.65 3.23
N VAL A 52 -1.25 -21.88 3.17
CA VAL A 52 0.12 -22.38 3.06
C VAL A 52 0.92 -21.85 4.24
N THR A 53 1.76 -22.71 4.81
CA THR A 53 2.65 -22.37 5.93
C THR A 53 4.10 -22.34 5.45
N TYR A 54 4.82 -21.31 5.84
CA TYR A 54 6.25 -21.14 5.63
C TYR A 54 6.97 -21.12 6.98
N GLN A 55 8.11 -21.81 7.04
CA GLN A 55 8.97 -21.81 8.23
C GLN A 55 9.86 -20.57 8.25
N ALA A 56 10.41 -20.26 9.44
CA ALA A 56 11.38 -19.18 9.57
C ALA A 56 12.54 -19.35 8.57
N GLY A 57 12.89 -18.27 7.87
CA GLY A 57 13.94 -18.23 6.83
C GLY A 57 13.47 -18.61 5.42
N GLU A 58 12.27 -19.18 5.26
CA GLU A 58 11.78 -19.55 3.93
C GLU A 58 11.34 -18.32 3.12
N THR A 59 11.64 -18.37 1.81
CA THR A 59 11.19 -17.36 0.85
C THR A 59 9.74 -17.62 0.46
N VAL A 60 8.87 -16.69 0.80
CA VAL A 60 7.43 -16.69 0.47
C VAL A 60 7.21 -16.22 -0.97
N ILE A 61 7.89 -15.14 -1.34
CA ILE A 61 7.93 -14.58 -2.70
C ILE A 61 9.39 -14.23 -3.02
N ALA A 62 9.91 -14.69 -4.14
CA ALA A 62 11.25 -14.33 -4.60
C ALA A 62 11.21 -13.03 -5.43
N GLU A 63 12.16 -12.11 -5.18
CA GLU A 63 12.37 -10.92 -6.03
C GLU A 63 12.61 -11.36 -7.49
N GLY A 64 12.05 -10.65 -8.44
CA GLY A 64 12.17 -10.94 -9.88
C GLY A 64 11.28 -12.08 -10.39
N SER A 65 10.64 -12.86 -9.52
CA SER A 65 9.72 -13.93 -9.93
C SER A 65 8.37 -13.38 -10.42
N ARG A 66 7.60 -14.24 -11.14
CA ARG A 66 6.23 -13.95 -11.59
C ARG A 66 5.36 -15.13 -11.20
N THR A 67 4.50 -14.97 -10.21
CA THR A 67 3.69 -16.07 -9.70
C THR A 67 2.22 -16.00 -10.13
N GLY A 68 1.72 -14.80 -10.43
CA GLY A 68 0.29 -14.56 -10.66
C GLY A 68 -0.57 -14.78 -9.40
N ARG A 69 0.06 -14.91 -8.24
CA ARG A 69 -0.60 -15.22 -6.97
C ARG A 69 -0.65 -14.01 -6.06
N LEU A 70 -1.70 -13.97 -5.25
CA LEU A 70 -1.80 -13.13 -4.06
C LEU A 70 -1.61 -14.00 -2.84
N LEU A 71 -0.82 -13.51 -1.90
CA LEU A 71 -0.63 -14.11 -0.59
C LEU A 71 -1.15 -13.13 0.46
N ILE A 72 -2.06 -13.60 1.32
CA ILE A 72 -2.68 -12.80 2.38
C ILE A 72 -2.22 -13.37 3.71
N LEU A 73 -1.45 -12.60 4.48
CA LEU A 73 -0.93 -13.02 5.78
C LEU A 73 -2.08 -13.25 6.75
N THR A 74 -2.07 -14.41 7.41
CA THR A 74 -3.05 -14.74 8.46
C THR A 74 -2.42 -14.76 9.84
N LYS A 75 -1.14 -15.18 9.90
CA LYS A 75 -0.36 -15.27 11.15
C LYS A 75 1.13 -15.26 10.82
N GLY A 76 1.93 -14.74 11.74
CA GLY A 76 3.39 -14.73 11.64
C GLY A 76 3.96 -13.36 11.31
N VAL A 77 5.25 -13.31 11.09
CA VAL A 77 6.02 -12.10 10.76
C VAL A 77 6.87 -12.36 9.53
N VAL A 78 6.87 -11.44 8.59
CA VAL A 78 7.70 -11.51 7.39
C VAL A 78 8.54 -10.26 7.21
N ALA A 79 9.72 -10.43 6.62
CA ALA A 79 10.56 -9.33 6.15
C ALA A 79 10.33 -9.10 4.65
N ILE A 80 10.34 -7.84 4.27
CA ILE A 80 10.43 -7.40 2.88
C ILE A 80 11.88 -7.05 2.60
N VAL A 81 12.48 -7.77 1.68
CA VAL A 81 13.89 -7.64 1.33
C VAL A 81 14.01 -7.19 -0.12
N LYS A 82 14.82 -6.18 -0.37
CA LYS A 82 15.09 -5.67 -1.72
C LYS A 82 16.59 -5.47 -1.89
N LYS A 83 17.15 -6.11 -2.91
CA LYS A 83 18.61 -6.09 -3.16
C LYS A 83 19.40 -6.38 -1.87
N ASP A 84 19.07 -7.48 -1.22
CA ASP A 84 19.66 -7.97 0.03
C ASP A 84 19.51 -7.02 1.25
N THR A 85 18.71 -5.97 1.14
CA THR A 85 18.43 -5.05 2.23
C THR A 85 17.01 -5.26 2.73
N GLU A 86 16.86 -5.52 4.04
CA GLU A 86 15.55 -5.52 4.69
C GLU A 86 15.02 -4.09 4.76
N ILE A 87 13.85 -3.85 4.16
CA ILE A 87 13.22 -2.52 4.07
C ILE A 87 11.99 -2.38 4.95
N ALA A 88 11.38 -3.49 5.35
CA ALA A 88 10.22 -3.49 6.26
C ALA A 88 10.00 -4.87 6.87
N GLN A 89 9.33 -4.89 8.03
CA GLN A 89 8.73 -6.11 8.60
C GLN A 89 7.22 -5.95 8.66
N VAL A 90 6.49 -7.04 8.43
CA VAL A 90 5.04 -7.08 8.39
C VAL A 90 4.53 -8.23 9.25
N ALA A 91 3.71 -7.89 10.25
CA ALA A 91 3.07 -8.85 11.14
C ALA A 91 1.54 -8.79 11.08
N GLU A 92 1.01 -7.91 10.25
CA GLU A 92 -0.41 -7.56 10.25
C GLU A 92 -1.27 -8.62 9.54
N PRO A 93 -2.19 -9.31 10.23
CA PRO A 93 -3.12 -10.22 9.57
C PRO A 93 -4.02 -9.47 8.57
N GLY A 94 -4.09 -9.97 7.33
CA GLY A 94 -4.76 -9.31 6.21
C GLY A 94 -3.82 -8.53 5.29
N ALA A 95 -2.53 -8.45 5.61
CA ALA A 95 -1.54 -7.89 4.69
C ALA A 95 -1.49 -8.71 3.39
N VAL A 96 -1.51 -8.02 2.25
CA VAL A 96 -1.54 -8.63 0.91
C VAL A 96 -0.20 -8.44 0.23
N PHE A 97 0.31 -9.50 -0.39
CA PHE A 97 1.58 -9.53 -1.11
C PHE A 97 1.38 -10.05 -2.53
N GLY A 98 2.16 -9.51 -3.47
CA GLY A 98 2.12 -9.90 -4.87
C GLY A 98 1.22 -9.05 -5.75
N GLU A 99 0.43 -8.15 -5.17
CA GLU A 99 -0.54 -7.30 -5.84
C GLU A 99 0.08 -6.38 -6.89
N LEU A 100 1.25 -5.79 -6.59
CA LEU A 100 1.96 -4.92 -7.55
C LEU A 100 2.38 -5.68 -8.81
N SER A 101 2.89 -6.90 -8.63
CA SER A 101 3.31 -7.76 -9.75
C SER A 101 2.12 -8.06 -10.66
N VAL A 102 0.99 -8.42 -10.07
CA VAL A 102 -0.23 -8.79 -10.80
C VAL A 102 -0.86 -7.57 -11.49
N LEU A 103 -1.07 -6.49 -10.76
CA LEU A 103 -1.75 -5.29 -11.29
C LEU A 103 -0.92 -4.57 -12.36
N LEU A 104 0.40 -4.58 -12.23
CA LEU A 104 1.30 -3.90 -13.17
C LEU A 104 1.85 -4.84 -14.25
N GLY A 105 1.57 -6.14 -14.21
CA GLY A 105 2.11 -7.11 -15.15
C GLY A 105 3.65 -7.20 -15.11
N LYS A 106 4.26 -6.95 -13.94
CA LYS A 106 5.72 -6.90 -13.75
C LYS A 106 6.20 -8.03 -12.83
N PRO A 107 7.50 -8.38 -12.82
CA PRO A 107 8.08 -9.25 -11.80
C PRO A 107 7.91 -8.66 -10.41
N HIS A 108 7.93 -9.51 -9.37
CA HIS A 108 7.94 -9.06 -7.98
C HIS A 108 9.15 -8.16 -7.73
N THR A 109 8.93 -7.00 -7.12
CA THR A 109 9.93 -5.95 -6.93
C THR A 109 10.75 -6.10 -5.67
N ALA A 110 10.39 -7.05 -4.81
CA ALA A 110 11.06 -7.38 -3.57
C ALA A 110 10.80 -8.84 -3.21
N GLU A 111 11.68 -9.41 -2.40
CA GLU A 111 11.49 -10.70 -1.75
C GLU A 111 10.61 -10.54 -0.51
N VAL A 112 9.76 -11.53 -0.23
CA VAL A 112 9.07 -11.70 1.05
C VAL A 112 9.65 -12.93 1.71
N ARG A 113 10.21 -12.80 2.92
CA ARG A 113 10.85 -13.89 3.68
C ARG A 113 10.17 -14.05 5.03
N ALA A 114 9.83 -15.25 5.43
CA ALA A 114 9.28 -15.54 6.74
C ALA A 114 10.35 -15.35 7.82
N LEU A 115 10.07 -14.56 8.86
CA LEU A 115 10.95 -14.39 10.03
C LEU A 115 10.65 -15.41 11.11
N GLU A 116 9.42 -15.91 11.14
CA GLU A 116 8.93 -17.00 12.00
C GLU A 116 7.96 -17.85 11.20
N THR A 117 7.44 -18.94 11.81
CA THR A 117 6.40 -19.74 11.15
C THR A 117 5.20 -18.87 10.79
N SER A 118 5.00 -18.67 9.50
CA SER A 118 4.02 -17.73 8.95
C SER A 118 3.01 -18.46 8.06
N GLN A 119 1.74 -18.07 8.14
CA GLN A 119 0.64 -18.65 7.38
C GLN A 119 0.00 -17.63 6.46
N PHE A 120 -0.36 -18.09 5.27
CA PHE A 120 -0.97 -17.24 4.24
C PHE A 120 -2.15 -17.95 3.60
N HIS A 121 -3.24 -17.20 3.35
CA HIS A 121 -4.15 -17.59 2.29
C HIS A 121 -3.49 -17.32 0.94
N VAL A 122 -3.66 -18.25 0.00
CA VAL A 122 -3.09 -18.14 -1.35
C VAL A 122 -4.19 -18.19 -2.38
N ALA A 123 -4.22 -17.22 -3.29
CA ALA A 123 -5.17 -17.15 -4.40
C ALA A 123 -4.47 -16.95 -5.73
N ASN A 124 -5.06 -17.45 -6.81
CA ASN A 124 -4.81 -16.92 -8.14
C ASN A 124 -5.43 -15.52 -8.21
N ALA A 125 -4.62 -14.53 -8.53
CA ALA A 125 -5.04 -13.14 -8.47
C ALA A 125 -6.15 -12.80 -9.49
N ALA A 126 -6.03 -13.32 -10.72
CA ALA A 126 -7.03 -13.07 -11.76
C ALA A 126 -8.39 -13.65 -11.36
N THR A 127 -8.40 -14.86 -10.81
CA THR A 127 -9.63 -15.50 -10.32
C THR A 127 -10.22 -14.74 -9.15
N LEU A 128 -9.41 -14.39 -8.14
CA LEU A 128 -9.88 -13.66 -6.96
C LEU A 128 -10.49 -12.31 -7.37
N PHE A 129 -9.78 -11.52 -8.16
CA PHE A 129 -10.25 -10.20 -8.57
C PHE A 129 -11.47 -10.22 -9.48
N SER A 130 -11.67 -11.30 -10.27
CA SER A 130 -12.88 -11.44 -11.09
C SER A 130 -14.11 -11.88 -10.30
N GLN A 131 -13.93 -12.53 -9.16
CA GLN A 131 -15.01 -13.14 -8.39
C GLN A 131 -15.33 -12.42 -7.07
N ASP A 132 -14.38 -11.69 -6.52
CA ASP A 132 -14.52 -11.01 -5.22
C ASP A 132 -14.27 -9.49 -5.32
N PRO A 133 -15.33 -8.70 -5.51
CA PRO A 133 -15.22 -7.24 -5.50
C PRO A 133 -14.69 -6.66 -4.18
N ILE A 134 -14.90 -7.36 -3.04
CA ILE A 134 -14.40 -6.95 -1.73
C ILE A 134 -12.86 -6.99 -1.75
N ALA A 135 -12.28 -8.06 -2.30
CA ALA A 135 -10.84 -8.18 -2.44
C ALA A 135 -10.25 -7.06 -3.33
N VAL A 136 -10.92 -6.73 -4.44
CA VAL A 136 -10.50 -5.64 -5.33
C VAL A 136 -10.51 -4.30 -4.60
N LEU A 137 -11.63 -3.97 -3.94
CA LEU A 137 -11.77 -2.70 -3.20
C LEU A 137 -10.78 -2.60 -2.05
N TYR A 138 -10.57 -3.69 -1.30
CA TYR A 138 -9.60 -3.72 -0.21
C TYR A 138 -8.17 -3.45 -0.70
N VAL A 139 -7.74 -4.12 -1.77
CA VAL A 139 -6.42 -3.90 -2.36
C VAL A 139 -6.29 -2.49 -2.91
N ALA A 140 -7.31 -1.98 -3.61
CA ALA A 140 -7.32 -0.62 -4.14
C ALA A 140 -7.22 0.44 -3.02
N ALA A 141 -8.01 0.29 -1.95
CA ALA A 141 -7.96 1.17 -0.80
C ALA A 141 -6.59 1.15 -0.11
N THR A 142 -6.04 -0.05 0.08
CA THR A 142 -4.71 -0.23 0.67
C THR A 142 -3.64 0.48 -0.15
N LEU A 143 -3.67 0.36 -1.48
CA LEU A 143 -2.75 1.06 -2.38
C LEU A 143 -2.94 2.58 -2.34
N ALA A 144 -4.18 3.06 -2.27
CA ALA A 144 -4.49 4.49 -2.14
C ALA A 144 -3.93 5.07 -0.84
N HIS A 145 -4.13 4.40 0.30
CA HIS A 145 -3.56 4.81 1.59
C HIS A 145 -2.03 4.82 1.58
N ARG A 146 -1.40 3.83 0.94
CA ARG A 146 0.07 3.82 0.79
C ARG A 146 0.58 4.99 -0.03
N LEU A 147 -0.10 5.30 -1.12
CA LEU A 147 0.24 6.46 -1.96
C LEU A 147 0.12 7.77 -1.16
N ASP A 148 -0.97 7.94 -0.43
CA ASP A 148 -1.19 9.11 0.42
C ASP A 148 -0.12 9.23 1.50
N ALA A 149 0.16 8.16 2.23
CA ALA A 149 1.23 8.12 3.24
C ALA A 149 2.62 8.38 2.66
N ALA A 150 2.92 7.86 1.45
CA ALA A 150 4.17 8.13 0.75
C ALA A 150 4.28 9.61 0.34
N ASN A 151 3.20 10.22 -0.13
CA ASN A 151 3.15 11.64 -0.46
C ASN A 151 3.41 12.52 0.77
N HIS A 152 2.77 12.21 1.91
CA HIS A 152 3.03 12.91 3.17
C HIS A 152 4.49 12.77 3.62
N ALA A 153 5.06 11.57 3.54
CA ALA A 153 6.46 11.34 3.89
C ALA A 153 7.43 12.09 2.95
N LEU A 154 7.12 12.19 1.66
CA LEU A 154 7.89 13.01 0.71
C LEU A 154 7.84 14.50 1.05
N ILE A 155 6.68 15.03 1.44
CA ILE A 155 6.54 16.43 1.89
C ILE A 155 7.38 16.65 3.14
N GLN A 156 7.33 15.73 4.10
CA GLN A 156 8.14 15.79 5.32
C GLN A 156 9.64 15.76 4.99
N LEU A 157 10.07 14.86 4.12
CA LEU A 157 11.47 14.79 3.65
C LEU A 157 11.92 16.11 3.03
N LYS A 158 11.11 16.67 2.14
CA LYS A 158 11.40 17.96 1.49
C LYS A 158 11.54 19.11 2.50
N SER A 159 10.68 19.11 3.52
CA SER A 159 10.75 20.07 4.64
C SER A 159 12.03 19.90 5.46
N GLN A 160 12.40 18.67 5.80
CA GLN A 160 13.61 18.36 6.57
C GLN A 160 14.88 18.78 5.83
N LEU A 161 14.96 18.53 4.52
CA LEU A 161 16.07 18.95 3.69
C LEU A 161 16.19 20.47 3.62
N LYS A 162 15.08 21.20 3.48
CA LYS A 162 15.06 22.67 3.48
C LYS A 162 15.49 23.24 4.84
N ALA A 163 15.16 22.58 5.93
CA ALA A 163 15.50 23.00 7.29
C ALA A 163 16.92 22.61 7.70
N GLY A 164 17.71 21.97 6.83
CA GLY A 164 19.07 21.51 7.14
C GLY A 164 19.13 20.47 8.24
N GLN A 165 18.10 19.62 8.37
CA GLN A 165 18.05 18.59 9.42
C GLN A 165 19.20 17.58 9.26
N PRO A 166 19.67 16.96 10.37
CA PRO A 166 20.73 15.95 10.34
C PRO A 166 20.41 14.78 9.40
N ASN A 167 21.42 14.24 8.74
CA ASN A 167 21.28 13.11 7.81
C ASN A 167 20.56 11.90 8.44
N SER A 168 20.71 11.68 9.75
CA SER A 168 20.00 10.60 10.47
C SER A 168 18.49 10.77 10.48
N VAL A 169 17.98 12.00 10.53
CA VAL A 169 16.54 12.31 10.47
C VAL A 169 16.02 12.13 9.06
N VAL A 170 16.78 12.61 8.07
CA VAL A 170 16.47 12.45 6.65
C VAL A 170 16.44 10.96 6.28
N ALA A 171 17.43 10.18 6.70
CA ALA A 171 17.51 8.75 6.45
C ALA A 171 16.29 7.97 6.99
N LYS A 172 15.83 8.30 8.20
CA LYS A 172 14.61 7.69 8.78
C LYS A 172 13.38 7.93 7.91
N THR A 173 13.23 9.15 7.36
CA THR A 173 12.09 9.46 6.50
C THR A 173 12.20 8.73 5.16
N VAL A 174 13.40 8.60 4.60
CA VAL A 174 13.64 7.80 3.38
C VAL A 174 13.26 6.35 3.61
N SER A 175 13.75 5.72 4.69
CA SER A 175 13.41 4.33 5.03
C SER A 175 11.90 4.13 5.23
N LYS A 176 11.21 5.12 5.80
CA LYS A 176 9.74 5.08 5.91
C LYS A 176 9.07 5.06 4.54
N ILE A 177 9.52 5.87 3.59
CA ILE A 177 8.98 5.89 2.22
C ILE A 177 9.23 4.54 1.53
N GLU A 178 10.43 4.00 1.64
CA GLU A 178 10.77 2.69 1.07
C GLU A 178 9.85 1.59 1.62
N GLY A 179 9.63 1.56 2.93
CA GLY A 179 8.71 0.63 3.57
C GLY A 179 7.27 0.76 3.05
N LEU A 180 6.76 2.00 2.92
CA LEU A 180 5.41 2.26 2.40
C LEU A 180 5.23 1.77 0.95
N LEU A 181 6.26 1.88 0.13
CA LEU A 181 6.21 1.48 -1.28
C LEU A 181 6.38 -0.03 -1.48
N ALA A 182 6.86 -0.75 -0.47
CA ALA A 182 7.20 -2.16 -0.60
C ALA A 182 6.05 -3.13 -0.39
N VAL A 183 5.05 -2.77 0.42
CA VAL A 183 4.03 -3.72 0.90
C VAL A 183 2.62 -3.16 0.85
N SER A 184 1.66 -3.95 0.33
CA SER A 184 0.23 -3.68 0.44
C SER A 184 -0.34 -4.26 1.74
N GLY A 185 -1.07 -3.42 2.49
CA GLY A 185 -1.81 -3.86 3.68
C GLY A 185 -0.98 -3.91 4.97
N ALA A 186 0.29 -3.55 4.92
CA ALA A 186 1.05 -3.35 6.13
C ALA A 186 0.73 -1.98 6.71
N SER A 187 0.03 -1.95 7.82
CA SER A 187 0.17 -0.85 8.77
C SER A 187 1.61 -0.92 9.25
N LEU A 188 2.46 -0.03 8.76
CA LEU A 188 3.79 0.11 9.34
C LEU A 188 3.57 0.61 10.76
N VAL A 189 3.60 -0.29 11.73
CA VAL A 189 3.72 0.06 13.14
C VAL A 189 5.12 0.64 13.32
N TYR A 190 5.26 1.89 12.91
CA TYR A 190 6.40 2.67 13.34
C TYR A 190 6.11 3.14 14.75
N ALA A 191 6.96 2.77 15.70
CA ALA A 191 6.86 3.19 17.10
C ALA A 191 6.61 4.72 17.17
N GLY A 192 5.36 5.13 17.42
CA GLY A 192 5.03 6.52 17.65
C GLY A 192 3.73 7.06 17.07
N TYR A 193 3.10 6.37 16.12
CA TYR A 193 1.76 6.74 15.66
C TYR A 193 0.94 5.48 15.38
N PRO A 194 -0.12 5.23 16.16
CA PRO A 194 -1.10 4.22 15.79
C PRO A 194 -1.91 4.78 14.61
N PHE A 195 -1.49 4.47 13.40
CA PHE A 195 -2.32 4.69 12.23
C PHE A 195 -3.17 3.44 12.04
N ASP A 196 -4.40 3.48 12.50
CA ASP A 196 -5.43 2.55 12.09
C ASP A 196 -6.10 3.12 10.83
N PRO A 197 -5.90 2.52 9.64
CA PRO A 197 -6.52 3.01 8.42
C PRO A 197 -8.04 2.84 8.41
N PHE A 198 -8.61 2.25 9.48
CA PHE A 198 -10.03 1.93 9.63
C PHE A 198 -10.62 2.39 10.97
N ALA A 199 -9.92 3.24 11.75
CA ALA A 199 -10.45 3.89 12.94
C ALA A 199 -11.15 5.20 12.59
#